data_409755c3c4f1614c6629184f9088c3fc
#
_entry.id   409755c3c4f1614c6629184f9088c3fc
#
_cell.length_a   1.000
_cell.length_b   1.000
_cell.length_c   1.000
_cell.angle_alpha   90.00
_cell.angle_beta   90.00
_cell.angle_gamma   90.00
#
_symmetry.space_group_name_H-M   'P 1'
#
loop_
_entity.id
_entity.type
_entity.pdbx_description
1 polymer ?
#
loop_
_entity_poly.entity_id
_entity_poly.type
_entity_poly.pdbx_seq_one_letter_code
_entity_poly.pdbx_strand_id
1 'polypeptide(L)'
;LFDTMPDIEYETASRSNGYQLDTSEGQKKLAEKYIEGEFDIFINNSAIWKFQQVMIVEAVYNAMEEADRKGHIINIGSTADTGVKGRTWRYPTEKKALKAYNRDLTYKAMGGSNIKTTLISPGSLTTTSVIKKHPDRKLIDVEYIAELVVWAINQPEYINVNELSIDPIQLGTYAREV
;
A
#
# COMPACT_ATOMS: atom_id res chain seq x y z
N LEU A 1 -9.60 6.04 7.51
CA LEU A 1 -9.40 4.73 8.10
C LEU A 1 -9.72 4.75 9.60
N PHE A 2 -9.09 5.63 10.35
CA PHE A 2 -9.24 5.69 11.82
C PHE A 2 -10.64 6.10 12.28
N ASP A 3 -11.34 6.93 11.51
CA ASP A 3 -12.74 7.29 11.77
C ASP A 3 -13.70 6.10 11.64
N THR A 4 -13.31 5.08 10.86
CA THR A 4 -14.10 3.85 10.66
C THR A 4 -13.76 2.75 11.66
N MET A 5 -12.71 2.90 12.45
CA MET A 5 -12.22 1.93 13.44
C MET A 5 -11.79 2.65 14.73
N PRO A 6 -12.72 3.17 15.52
CA PRO A 6 -12.42 4.06 16.66
C PRO A 6 -11.64 3.40 17.80
N ASP A 7 -11.68 2.08 17.90
CA ASP A 7 -11.04 1.31 19.00
C ASP A 7 -9.64 0.79 18.62
N ILE A 8 -9.06 1.25 17.50
CA ILE A 8 -7.72 0.84 17.07
C ILE A 8 -6.67 1.80 17.62
N GLU A 9 -5.67 1.25 18.27
CA GLU A 9 -4.41 1.96 18.52
C GLU A 9 -3.58 2.04 17.23
N TYR A 10 -3.12 3.24 16.90
CA TYR A 10 -2.30 3.44 15.72
C TYR A 10 -1.16 4.40 15.95
N GLU A 11 -0.07 4.17 15.23
CA GLU A 11 1.02 5.13 15.10
C GLU A 11 1.27 5.48 13.63
N THR A 12 1.80 6.66 13.39
CA THR A 12 2.17 7.09 12.04
C THR A 12 3.68 7.26 11.93
N ALA A 13 4.24 6.86 10.79
CA ALA A 13 5.64 7.07 10.47
C ALA A 13 5.77 7.95 9.22
N SER A 14 6.33 9.12 9.40
CA SER A 14 6.54 10.09 8.34
C SER A 14 7.75 10.98 8.64
N ARG A 15 8.17 11.77 7.66
CA ARG A 15 9.26 12.73 7.86
C ARG A 15 8.94 13.76 8.94
N SER A 16 7.67 14.16 9.09
CA SER A 16 7.23 15.15 10.08
C SER A 16 7.33 14.65 11.52
N ASN A 17 7.34 13.34 11.74
CA ASN A 17 7.49 12.73 13.07
C ASN A 17 8.80 11.92 13.23
N GLY A 18 9.82 12.27 12.41
CA GLY A 18 11.19 11.80 12.61
C GLY A 18 11.58 10.51 11.89
N TYR A 19 10.78 10.05 10.90
CA TYR A 19 11.13 8.91 10.08
C TYR A 19 11.58 9.34 8.69
N GLN A 20 12.87 9.20 8.41
CA GLN A 20 13.44 9.42 7.07
C GLN A 20 13.33 8.14 6.24
N LEU A 21 12.13 7.82 5.78
CA LEU A 21 11.82 6.55 5.10
C LEU A 21 12.48 6.40 3.72
N ASP A 22 13.15 7.42 3.24
CA ASP A 22 13.98 7.41 2.03
C ASP A 22 15.45 7.02 2.31
N THR A 23 15.76 6.58 3.53
CA THR A 23 17.07 6.08 3.94
C THR A 23 16.96 4.69 4.57
N SER A 24 18.00 3.87 4.42
CA SER A 24 18.04 2.54 5.05
C SER A 24 17.95 2.60 6.58
N GLU A 25 18.55 3.62 7.19
CA GLU A 25 18.47 3.85 8.63
C GLU A 25 17.03 4.15 9.08
N GLY A 26 16.33 5.02 8.35
CA GLY A 26 14.93 5.34 8.66
C GLY A 26 13.98 4.15 8.46
N GLN A 27 14.24 3.31 7.47
CA GLN A 27 13.49 2.06 7.23
C GLN A 27 13.73 1.05 8.34
N LYS A 28 15.00 0.88 8.77
CA LYS A 28 15.37 0.03 9.89
C LYS A 28 14.70 0.50 11.19
N LYS A 29 14.78 1.80 11.50
CA LYS A 29 14.11 2.40 12.66
C LYS A 29 12.61 2.15 12.64
N LEU A 30 11.96 2.23 11.47
CA LEU A 30 10.53 1.92 11.32
C LEU A 30 10.26 0.45 11.62
N ALA A 31 11.06 -0.47 11.07
CA ALA A 31 10.90 -1.90 11.27
C ALA A 31 11.09 -2.29 12.75
N GLU A 32 12.12 -1.75 13.41
CA GLU A 32 12.36 -1.93 14.84
C GLU A 32 11.15 -1.43 15.65
N LYS A 33 10.66 -0.22 15.37
CA LYS A 33 9.49 0.33 16.05
C LYS A 33 8.21 -0.50 15.84
N TYR A 34 8.03 -1.07 14.63
CA TYR A 34 6.92 -1.96 14.35
C TYR A 34 6.95 -3.22 15.25
N ILE A 35 8.13 -3.81 15.43
CA ILE A 35 8.29 -5.01 16.28
C ILE A 35 8.16 -4.66 17.76
N GLU A 36 8.82 -3.59 18.23
CA GLU A 36 8.77 -3.15 19.64
C GLU A 36 7.36 -2.73 20.08
N GLY A 37 6.59 -2.11 19.18
CA GLY A 37 5.22 -1.68 19.44
C GLY A 37 4.18 -2.80 19.33
N GLU A 38 4.61 -4.02 19.04
CA GLU A 38 3.76 -5.22 18.89
C GLU A 38 2.58 -5.03 17.93
N PHE A 39 2.76 -4.20 16.89
CA PHE A 39 1.71 -3.94 15.90
C PHE A 39 1.38 -5.19 15.08
N ASP A 40 0.09 -5.40 14.82
CA ASP A 40 -0.42 -6.51 14.00
C ASP A 40 -0.50 -6.16 12.51
N ILE A 41 -0.64 -4.88 12.20
CA ILE A 41 -0.91 -4.41 10.84
C ILE A 41 0.06 -3.30 10.46
N PHE A 42 0.66 -3.42 9.29
CA PHE A 42 1.48 -2.39 8.69
C PHE A 42 0.84 -1.88 7.39
N ILE A 43 0.47 -0.59 7.34
CA ILE A 43 -0.10 0.03 6.13
C ILE A 43 0.97 0.88 5.45
N ASN A 44 1.50 0.40 4.34
CA ASN A 44 2.47 1.11 3.53
C ASN A 44 1.78 2.05 2.53
N ASN A 45 1.41 3.23 2.99
CA ASN A 45 0.82 4.29 2.17
C ASN A 45 1.87 5.34 1.72
N SER A 46 3.15 4.99 1.75
CA SER A 46 4.22 5.89 1.34
C SER A 46 4.22 6.11 -0.18
N ALA A 47 4.46 7.34 -0.62
CA ALA A 47 4.62 7.71 -2.02
C ALA A 47 6.02 8.27 -2.27
N ILE A 48 7.03 7.54 -1.83
CA ILE A 48 8.44 7.94 -1.88
C ILE A 48 9.08 7.36 -3.14
N TRP A 49 9.84 8.20 -3.85
CA TRP A 49 10.54 7.83 -5.09
C TRP A 49 11.73 6.88 -4.86
N LYS A 50 12.31 6.39 -5.94
CA LYS A 50 13.50 5.53 -5.97
C LYS A 50 13.27 4.15 -5.36
N PHE A 51 12.08 3.58 -5.61
CA PHE A 51 11.67 2.26 -5.11
C PHE A 51 11.61 2.15 -3.57
N GLN A 52 11.64 3.28 -2.88
CA GLN A 52 11.67 3.29 -1.41
C GLN A 52 10.42 2.62 -0.80
N GLN A 53 9.29 2.66 -1.48
CA GLN A 53 8.10 1.95 -1.02
C GLN A 53 8.32 0.44 -0.94
N VAL A 54 9.07 -0.14 -1.88
CA VAL A 54 9.47 -1.57 -1.85
C VAL A 54 10.45 -1.83 -0.71
N MET A 55 11.46 -0.99 -0.55
CA MET A 55 12.48 -1.13 0.50
C MET A 55 11.88 -1.05 1.91
N ILE A 56 10.85 -0.21 2.10
CA ILE A 56 10.11 -0.13 3.36
C ILE A 56 9.40 -1.46 3.66
N VAL A 57 8.71 -2.04 2.67
CA VAL A 57 8.05 -3.34 2.84
C VAL A 57 9.07 -4.42 3.18
N GLU A 58 10.19 -4.46 2.46
CA GLU A 58 11.25 -5.42 2.70
C GLU A 58 11.79 -5.33 4.13
N ALA A 59 12.08 -4.11 4.61
CA ALA A 59 12.60 -3.91 5.96
C ALA A 59 11.62 -4.40 7.03
N VAL A 60 10.33 -4.07 6.91
CA VAL A 60 9.30 -4.49 7.87
C VAL A 60 9.06 -6.00 7.77
N TYR A 61 8.96 -6.55 6.57
CA TYR A 61 8.73 -7.97 6.35
C TYR A 61 9.87 -8.82 6.95
N ASN A 62 11.13 -8.46 6.67
CA ASN A 62 12.29 -9.17 7.20
C ASN A 62 12.34 -9.11 8.73
N ALA A 63 12.05 -7.97 9.34
CA ALA A 63 11.99 -7.84 10.78
C ALA A 63 10.89 -8.72 11.40
N MET A 64 9.73 -8.84 10.74
CA MET A 64 8.67 -9.77 11.16
C MET A 64 9.11 -11.22 11.05
N GLU A 65 9.78 -11.62 9.95
CA GLU A 65 10.32 -12.99 9.80
C GLU A 65 11.37 -13.29 10.88
N GLU A 66 12.33 -12.38 11.11
CA GLU A 66 13.37 -12.53 12.12
C GLU A 66 12.82 -12.66 13.54
N ALA A 67 11.72 -11.98 13.83
CA ALA A 67 11.05 -12.00 15.14
C ALA A 67 9.98 -13.11 15.25
N ASP A 68 9.82 -13.96 14.23
CA ASP A 68 8.74 -14.97 14.12
C ASP A 68 7.33 -14.39 14.42
N ARG A 69 7.09 -13.17 13.92
CA ARG A 69 5.85 -12.45 14.15
C ARG A 69 4.81 -12.75 13.08
N LYS A 70 3.57 -12.92 13.53
CA LYS A 70 2.40 -12.87 12.63
C LYS A 70 2.06 -11.41 12.33
N GLY A 71 1.41 -11.16 11.21
CA GLY A 71 0.84 -9.86 10.93
C GLY A 71 0.36 -9.69 9.49
N HIS A 72 -0.08 -8.49 9.16
CA HIS A 72 -0.64 -8.18 7.86
C HIS A 72 -0.06 -6.88 7.29
N ILE A 73 0.64 -6.97 6.19
CA ILE A 73 1.16 -5.82 5.44
C ILE A 73 0.16 -5.43 4.35
N ILE A 74 -0.36 -4.21 4.41
CA ILE A 74 -1.23 -3.63 3.37
C ILE A 74 -0.41 -2.61 2.58
N ASN A 75 -0.20 -2.89 1.31
CA ASN A 75 0.49 -1.99 0.39
C ASN A 75 -0.50 -1.18 -0.45
N ILE A 76 -0.35 0.15 -0.46
CA ILE A 76 -1.13 1.00 -1.35
C ILE A 76 -0.39 1.20 -2.67
N GLY A 77 -0.84 0.47 -3.67
CA GLY A 77 -0.35 0.49 -5.03
C GLY A 77 -0.93 1.61 -5.90
N SER A 78 -1.17 1.30 -7.16
CA SER A 78 -1.91 2.16 -8.10
C SER A 78 -2.22 1.37 -9.38
N THR A 79 -3.37 1.58 -10.01
CA THR A 79 -3.69 1.02 -11.33
C THR A 79 -2.77 1.54 -12.45
N ALA A 80 -1.92 2.53 -12.16
CA ALA A 80 -0.83 2.93 -13.06
C ALA A 80 0.16 1.80 -13.34
N ASP A 81 0.19 0.73 -12.52
CA ASP A 81 1.02 -0.45 -12.72
C ASP A 81 0.60 -1.29 -13.94
N THR A 82 -0.63 -1.16 -14.44
CA THR A 82 -1.13 -1.92 -15.59
C THR A 82 -0.57 -1.49 -16.94
N GLY A 83 0.18 -0.41 -16.97
CA GLY A 83 0.83 0.11 -18.18
C GLY A 83 0.01 1.20 -18.84
N VAL A 84 0.65 2.31 -19.14
CA VAL A 84 0.05 3.44 -19.85
C VAL A 84 0.81 3.63 -21.15
N LYS A 85 0.08 3.69 -22.27
CA LYS A 85 0.66 3.99 -23.59
C LYS A 85 1.55 5.24 -23.51
N GLY A 86 2.80 5.08 -23.93
CA GLY A 86 3.69 6.14 -24.36
C GLY A 86 4.14 7.18 -23.31
N ARG A 87 3.89 6.95 -22.05
CA ARG A 87 4.39 7.88 -21.02
C ARG A 87 5.34 7.19 -20.07
N THR A 88 6.47 7.75 -19.95
CA THR A 88 7.50 7.47 -18.97
C THR A 88 6.83 7.35 -17.60
N TRP A 89 6.52 6.42 -16.69
CA TRP A 89 7.57 5.69 -16.70
C TRP A 89 8.15 5.48 -15.32
N ARG A 90 8.57 6.41 -14.57
CA ARG A 90 9.11 6.18 -13.25
C ARG A 90 8.03 5.75 -12.26
N TYR A 91 6.95 6.51 -12.11
CA TYR A 91 5.87 6.19 -11.18
C TYR A 91 5.20 4.85 -11.50
N PRO A 92 4.76 4.57 -12.76
CA PRO A 92 4.26 3.25 -13.12
C PRO A 92 5.28 2.12 -12.87
N THR A 93 6.57 2.36 -13.15
CA THR A 93 7.62 1.37 -12.94
C THR A 93 7.79 1.03 -11.47
N GLU A 94 7.80 2.04 -10.59
CA GLU A 94 7.90 1.84 -9.15
C GLU A 94 6.67 1.09 -8.60
N LYS A 95 5.46 1.40 -9.10
CA LYS A 95 4.24 0.68 -8.72
C LYS A 95 4.20 -0.76 -9.25
N LYS A 96 4.75 -1.02 -10.45
CA LYS A 96 4.96 -2.40 -10.94
C LYS A 96 5.94 -3.18 -10.06
N ALA A 97 7.01 -2.55 -9.60
CA ALA A 97 7.97 -3.17 -8.70
C ALA A 97 7.30 -3.54 -7.36
N LEU A 98 6.51 -2.63 -6.78
CA LEU A 98 5.75 -2.91 -5.57
C LEU A 98 4.78 -4.07 -5.76
N LYS A 99 4.06 -4.10 -6.88
CA LYS A 99 3.12 -5.18 -7.21
C LYS A 99 3.84 -6.52 -7.36
N ALA A 100 4.97 -6.56 -8.07
CA ALA A 100 5.77 -7.77 -8.23
C ALA A 100 6.27 -8.27 -6.87
N TYR A 101 6.83 -7.38 -6.07
CA TYR A 101 7.33 -7.71 -4.74
C TYR A 101 6.22 -8.22 -3.81
N ASN A 102 5.06 -7.55 -3.77
CA ASN A 102 3.91 -8.02 -2.99
C ASN A 102 3.47 -9.43 -3.42
N ARG A 103 3.51 -9.73 -4.72
CA ARG A 103 3.18 -11.08 -5.22
C ARG A 103 4.17 -12.13 -4.73
N ASP A 104 5.47 -11.83 -4.72
CA ASP A 104 6.48 -12.73 -4.19
C ASP A 104 6.27 -13.02 -2.70
N LEU A 105 5.95 -11.99 -1.91
CA LEU A 105 5.60 -12.16 -0.50
C LEU A 105 4.31 -12.99 -0.31
N THR A 106 3.32 -12.82 -1.18
CA THR A 106 2.11 -13.66 -1.19
C THR A 106 2.44 -15.14 -1.39
N TYR A 107 3.38 -15.46 -2.29
CA TYR A 107 3.84 -16.84 -2.48
C TYR A 107 4.55 -17.39 -1.24
N LYS A 108 5.32 -16.57 -0.52
CA LYS A 108 5.89 -16.98 0.77
C LYS A 108 4.80 -17.29 1.79
N ALA A 109 3.75 -16.48 1.88
CA ALA A 109 2.60 -16.74 2.76
C ALA A 109 1.91 -18.08 2.41
N MET A 110 1.70 -18.37 1.12
CA MET A 110 1.18 -19.66 0.66
C MET A 110 2.12 -20.84 1.00
N GLY A 111 3.41 -20.59 1.14
CA GLY A 111 4.43 -21.56 1.55
C GLY A 111 4.56 -21.75 3.07
N GLY A 112 3.73 -21.09 3.87
CA GLY A 112 3.70 -21.26 5.33
C GLY A 112 4.23 -20.09 6.14
N SER A 113 4.54 -18.93 5.53
CA SER A 113 4.81 -17.71 6.31
C SER A 113 3.55 -17.25 7.03
N ASN A 114 3.72 -16.80 8.28
CA ASN A 114 2.62 -16.25 9.09
C ASN A 114 2.30 -14.79 8.78
N ILE A 115 2.90 -14.22 7.72
CA ILE A 115 2.76 -12.81 7.35
C ILE A 115 1.86 -12.71 6.11
N LYS A 116 0.70 -12.11 6.28
CA LYS A 116 -0.21 -11.79 5.17
C LYS A 116 0.26 -10.54 4.45
N THR A 117 0.08 -10.50 3.13
CA THR A 117 0.39 -9.32 2.33
C THR A 117 -0.73 -9.03 1.33
N THR A 118 -1.24 -7.81 1.34
CA THR A 118 -2.29 -7.34 0.43
C THR A 118 -1.82 -6.12 -0.34
N LEU A 119 -2.05 -6.11 -1.64
CA LEU A 119 -1.89 -4.93 -2.49
C LEU A 119 -3.25 -4.34 -2.82
N ILE A 120 -3.49 -3.07 -2.47
CA ILE A 120 -4.66 -2.32 -2.91
C ILE A 120 -4.19 -1.28 -3.93
N SER A 121 -4.59 -1.44 -5.18
CA SER A 121 -4.19 -0.59 -6.32
C SER A 121 -5.36 0.28 -6.78
N PRO A 122 -5.55 1.47 -6.20
CA PRO A 122 -6.59 2.39 -6.64
C PRO A 122 -6.20 3.14 -7.91
N GLY A 123 -7.21 3.53 -8.67
CA GLY A 123 -7.13 4.56 -9.70
C GLY A 123 -7.05 5.97 -9.12
N SER A 124 -7.60 6.94 -9.81
CA SER A 124 -7.57 8.34 -9.37
C SER A 124 -8.48 8.56 -8.15
N LEU A 125 -7.92 9.13 -7.09
CA LEU A 125 -8.61 9.39 -5.81
C LEU A 125 -9.02 10.85 -5.65
N THR A 126 -10.04 11.11 -4.80
CA THR A 126 -10.51 12.45 -4.39
C THR A 126 -9.51 13.19 -3.49
N THR A 127 -8.23 13.20 -3.89
CA THR A 127 -7.23 14.02 -3.20
C THR A 127 -7.24 15.45 -3.72
N THR A 128 -6.94 16.42 -2.86
CA THR A 128 -6.94 17.85 -3.19
C THR A 128 -6.12 18.16 -4.46
N SER A 129 -4.98 17.49 -4.63
CA SER A 129 -4.11 17.71 -5.80
C SER A 129 -4.71 17.15 -7.10
N VAL A 130 -5.42 16.03 -7.04
CA VAL A 130 -6.06 15.40 -8.20
C VAL A 130 -7.31 16.18 -8.60
N ILE A 131 -8.13 16.57 -7.64
CA ILE A 131 -9.32 17.41 -7.90
C ILE A 131 -8.94 18.72 -8.60
N LYS A 132 -7.90 19.40 -8.10
CA LYS A 132 -7.41 20.64 -8.73
C LYS A 132 -6.91 20.47 -10.16
N LYS A 133 -6.26 19.33 -10.47
CA LYS A 133 -5.72 19.06 -11.80
C LYS A 133 -6.75 18.54 -12.80
N HIS A 134 -7.78 17.88 -12.30
CA HIS A 134 -8.75 17.15 -13.10
C HIS A 134 -10.17 17.29 -12.52
N PRO A 135 -10.74 18.52 -12.51
CA PRO A 135 -12.03 18.81 -11.85
C PRO A 135 -13.20 17.99 -12.41
N ASP A 136 -13.15 17.65 -13.70
CA ASP A 136 -14.24 16.94 -14.39
C ASP A 136 -14.07 15.41 -14.40
N ARG A 137 -13.00 14.90 -13.79
CA ARG A 137 -12.73 13.45 -13.77
C ARG A 137 -13.55 12.75 -12.70
N LYS A 138 -14.09 11.58 -13.03
CA LYS A 138 -14.61 10.67 -11.99
C LYS A 138 -13.46 10.14 -11.15
N LEU A 139 -13.61 10.26 -9.83
CA LEU A 139 -12.61 9.88 -8.84
C LEU A 139 -13.23 8.87 -7.88
N ILE A 140 -12.38 8.08 -7.25
CA ILE A 140 -12.77 7.21 -6.15
C ILE A 140 -12.59 7.99 -4.85
N ASP A 141 -13.57 7.94 -3.97
CA ASP A 141 -13.45 8.57 -2.66
C ASP A 141 -12.40 7.86 -1.81
N VAL A 142 -11.60 8.64 -1.09
CA VAL A 142 -10.54 8.09 -0.25
C VAL A 142 -11.10 7.24 0.89
N GLU A 143 -12.27 7.57 1.38
CA GLU A 143 -13.03 6.83 2.38
C GLU A 143 -13.36 5.42 1.90
N TYR A 144 -13.75 5.26 0.64
CA TYR A 144 -14.01 3.94 0.05
C TYR A 144 -12.76 3.05 0.05
N ILE A 145 -11.58 3.63 -0.20
CA ILE A 145 -10.33 2.86 -0.12
C ILE A 145 -10.03 2.47 1.33
N ALA A 146 -10.33 3.34 2.30
CA ALA A 146 -10.20 3.01 3.71
C ALA A 146 -11.11 1.85 4.12
N GLU A 147 -12.35 1.82 3.64
CA GLU A 147 -13.29 0.70 3.85
C GLU A 147 -12.74 -0.63 3.27
N LEU A 148 -12.12 -0.59 2.09
CA LEU A 148 -11.49 -1.77 1.50
C LEU A 148 -10.28 -2.26 2.29
N VAL A 149 -9.49 -1.35 2.86
CA VAL A 149 -8.40 -1.71 3.79
C VAL A 149 -8.98 -2.43 5.00
N VAL A 150 -10.00 -1.87 5.63
CA VAL A 150 -10.70 -2.50 6.77
C VAL A 150 -11.26 -3.86 6.39
N TRP A 151 -11.91 -3.96 5.23
CA TRP A 151 -12.42 -5.23 4.74
C TRP A 151 -11.32 -6.29 4.56
N ALA A 152 -10.18 -5.90 3.99
CA ALA A 152 -9.05 -6.82 3.80
C ALA A 152 -8.43 -7.29 5.13
N ILE A 153 -8.34 -6.40 6.12
CA ILE A 153 -7.87 -6.71 7.46
C ILE A 153 -8.77 -7.73 8.16
N ASN A 154 -10.08 -7.57 8.03
CA ASN A 154 -11.09 -8.39 8.70
C ASN A 154 -11.33 -9.75 8.03
N GLN A 155 -10.55 -10.14 7.03
CA GLN A 155 -10.68 -11.48 6.46
C GLN A 155 -10.15 -12.54 7.43
N PRO A 156 -10.74 -13.76 7.42
CA PRO A 156 -10.28 -14.87 8.26
C PRO A 156 -8.76 -15.07 8.19
N GLU A 157 -8.14 -15.55 9.27
CA GLU A 157 -6.69 -15.71 9.37
C GLU A 157 -6.12 -16.55 8.21
N TYR A 158 -6.82 -17.56 7.75
CA TYR A 158 -6.41 -18.45 6.66
C TYR A 158 -6.66 -17.88 5.25
N ILE A 159 -7.21 -16.66 5.14
CA ILE A 159 -7.45 -15.99 3.86
C ILE A 159 -6.45 -14.85 3.69
N ASN A 160 -5.68 -14.90 2.60
CA ASN A 160 -4.87 -13.77 2.14
C ASN A 160 -5.55 -13.10 0.93
N VAL A 161 -5.91 -11.84 1.06
CA VAL A 161 -6.38 -11.05 -0.08
C VAL A 161 -5.17 -10.55 -0.84
N ASN A 162 -4.81 -11.19 -1.93
CA ASN A 162 -3.55 -10.92 -2.63
C ASN A 162 -3.51 -9.54 -3.27
N GLU A 163 -4.59 -9.17 -3.99
CA GLU A 163 -4.64 -7.92 -4.75
C GLU A 163 -6.09 -7.46 -4.94
N LEU A 164 -6.31 -6.16 -4.75
CA LEU A 164 -7.53 -5.44 -5.13
C LEU A 164 -7.15 -4.30 -6.08
N SER A 165 -7.67 -4.32 -7.30
CA SER A 165 -7.41 -3.28 -8.30
C SER A 165 -8.72 -2.61 -8.69
N ILE A 166 -8.82 -1.29 -8.50
CA ILE A 166 -10.08 -0.57 -8.58
C ILE A 166 -9.89 0.74 -9.34
N ASP A 167 -10.62 0.90 -10.44
CA ASP A 167 -10.66 2.13 -11.22
C ASP A 167 -12.06 2.74 -11.22
N PRO A 168 -12.21 4.06 -11.24
CA PRO A 168 -13.49 4.69 -11.48
C PRO A 168 -13.88 4.49 -12.95
N ILE A 169 -15.17 4.28 -13.21
CA ILE A 169 -15.67 4.24 -14.60
C ILE A 169 -15.61 5.66 -15.17
N GLN A 170 -14.79 5.85 -16.20
CA GLN A 170 -14.69 7.10 -16.95
C GLN A 170 -15.63 7.04 -18.15
N LEU A 171 -16.45 8.07 -18.31
CA LEU A 171 -17.37 8.20 -19.43
C LEU A 171 -16.96 9.38 -20.32
N GLY A 172 -17.19 9.27 -21.62
CA GLY A 172 -16.89 10.32 -22.59
C GLY A 172 -15.39 10.54 -22.82
N THR A 173 -14.94 11.78 -22.84
CA THR A 173 -13.58 12.20 -23.18
C THR A 173 -12.49 11.65 -22.24
N TYR A 174 -12.88 11.12 -21.09
CA TYR A 174 -11.96 10.52 -20.11
C TYR A 174 -11.88 9.00 -20.21
N ALA A 175 -12.65 8.38 -21.09
CA ALA A 175 -12.49 6.97 -21.38
C ALA A 175 -11.06 6.72 -21.89
N ARG A 176 -10.37 5.74 -21.33
CA ARG A 176 -9.05 5.34 -21.85
C ARG A 176 -9.27 4.79 -23.24
N GLU A 177 -8.59 5.33 -24.24
CA GLU A 177 -8.49 4.66 -25.52
C GLU A 177 -7.74 3.33 -25.28
N VAL A 178 -8.40 2.26 -25.55
CA VAL A 178 -7.88 0.89 -25.43
C VAL A 178 -6.95 0.58 -26.58
#